data_855aeaab2c1dd2c93282f7a0f34b2003
#
_entry.id   855aeaab2c1dd2c93282f7a0f34b2003
#
_cell.length_a   1.000
_cell.length_b   1.000
_cell.length_c   1.000
_cell.angle_alpha   90.00
_cell.angle_beta   90.00
_cell.angle_gamma   90.00
#
_symmetry.space_group_name_H-M   'P 1'
#
loop_
_entity.id
_entity.type
_entity.pdbx_description
1 polymer ?
#
loop_
_entity_poly.entity_id
_entity_poly.type
_entity_poly.pdbx_seq_one_letter_code
_entity_poly.pdbx_strand_id
1 'polypeptide(L)'
;MKTTFSLIVLVLMSFQYRSQTHIEMVHEKNIDTTIKAVSFNDLEELYYASEYPDLKITFDTLYDYQIYFDGKNTGLLSNRDVYLKKLKRGDHNITLKKKVNKKELLISKNIKIKPSPPWFDNDATVLGILMIALFIVFRTYNSERSYFKKFYKVVPALLMCYFIPAALNSFGIISSEESELYFIASRYLLPASLILLCLSIDIPAIKRLGSKAIIMFFAATVGIVLGGPFALWLVSLISPDVLNDEIWRGLSTVAGSWIGGGANQAAMKEIYGASDQMFSAMIIVDVFVANLFMSILLFGIGYNKKLNRFFKADDSAIENLKSKMESFQSGVTRVATFNDMIYMLGITFFFVGLAHLGADILAPMISESLESMTNLDAARLLKQFGSGFFWLVVLSTVFGVGLSFTKYRNFEGVGASKMGSVFLYVLVATIGMKMDVMELIANWGVFKFLLSIGLIWITVHALFLFVVAKLIKAPFFYVAVGSQANVGGAASAPIVAGAFSPSLAPVGVLLAVLGYAVGTFGAIICTIMMKSLAG
;
A
#
# COMPACT_ATOMS: atom_id res chain seq x y z
N MET A 1 -21.96 -5.14 -27.44
CA MET A 1 -20.75 -4.35 -27.20
C MET A 1 -20.87 -2.90 -27.66
N LYS A 2 -21.38 -2.58 -28.85
CA LYS A 2 -21.71 -1.19 -29.22
C LYS A 2 -22.74 -0.58 -28.27
N THR A 3 -23.75 -1.34 -27.85
CA THR A 3 -24.79 -0.92 -26.88
C THR A 3 -24.27 -0.62 -25.49
N THR A 4 -23.30 -1.40 -24.97
CA THR A 4 -22.73 -1.16 -23.63
C THR A 4 -21.79 0.07 -23.63
N PHE A 5 -21.05 0.28 -24.71
CA PHE A 5 -20.22 1.47 -24.87
C PHE A 5 -21.07 2.74 -25.05
N SER A 6 -22.18 2.63 -25.81
CA SER A 6 -23.16 3.72 -25.95
C SER A 6 -23.85 4.05 -24.63
N LEU A 7 -24.13 3.06 -23.77
CA LEU A 7 -24.72 3.28 -22.44
C LEU A 7 -23.74 4.01 -21.51
N ILE A 8 -22.46 3.63 -21.52
CA ILE A 8 -21.41 4.30 -20.73
C ILE A 8 -21.20 5.75 -21.24
N VAL A 9 -21.19 5.95 -22.54
CA VAL A 9 -21.09 7.30 -23.14
C VAL A 9 -22.35 8.13 -22.86
N LEU A 10 -23.56 7.54 -22.90
CA LEU A 10 -24.82 8.21 -22.54
C LEU A 10 -24.89 8.53 -21.04
N VAL A 11 -24.38 7.63 -20.18
CA VAL A 11 -24.25 7.88 -18.74
C VAL A 11 -23.23 8.99 -18.50
N LEU A 12 -22.07 8.97 -19.17
CA LEU A 12 -21.07 10.04 -19.08
C LEU A 12 -21.59 11.38 -19.64
N MET A 13 -22.37 11.37 -20.73
CA MET A 13 -23.00 12.59 -21.27
C MET A 13 -24.14 13.11 -20.39
N SER A 14 -24.94 12.25 -19.76
CA SER A 14 -25.94 12.66 -18.77
C SER A 14 -25.30 13.21 -17.49
N PHE A 15 -24.12 12.70 -17.13
CA PHE A 15 -23.30 13.25 -16.05
C PHE A 15 -22.66 14.60 -16.43
N GLN A 16 -22.25 14.77 -17.68
CA GLN A 16 -21.75 16.05 -18.19
C GLN A 16 -22.86 17.15 -18.16
N TYR A 17 -24.09 16.78 -18.45
CA TYR A 17 -25.24 17.70 -18.35
C TYR A 17 -25.60 18.04 -16.89
N ARG A 18 -25.51 17.04 -15.98
CA ARG A 18 -25.74 17.27 -14.54
C ARG A 18 -24.56 17.98 -13.88
N SER A 19 -23.33 17.76 -14.34
CA SER A 19 -22.15 18.47 -13.87
C SER A 19 -22.17 19.94 -14.30
N GLN A 20 -22.69 20.27 -15.49
CA GLN A 20 -22.91 21.66 -15.88
C GLN A 20 -23.93 22.35 -14.97
N THR A 21 -25.03 21.69 -14.59
CA THR A 21 -26.01 22.25 -13.64
C THR A 21 -25.48 22.31 -12.20
N HIS A 22 -24.63 21.34 -11.78
CA HIS A 22 -23.99 21.40 -10.46
C HIS A 22 -22.84 22.42 -10.46
N ILE A 23 -22.09 22.53 -11.57
CA ILE A 23 -21.08 23.57 -11.79
C ILE A 23 -21.75 24.96 -11.89
N GLU A 24 -22.93 25.09 -12.50
CA GLU A 24 -23.68 26.35 -12.48
C GLU A 24 -24.22 26.70 -11.09
N MET A 25 -24.71 25.75 -10.28
CA MET A 25 -25.10 26.03 -8.89
C MET A 25 -23.93 26.32 -7.96
N VAL A 26 -22.75 25.77 -8.25
CA VAL A 26 -21.50 26.09 -7.56
C VAL A 26 -20.85 27.33 -8.18
N HIS A 27 -21.11 27.65 -9.47
CA HIS A 27 -20.69 28.89 -10.14
C HIS A 27 -21.42 30.12 -9.62
N GLU A 28 -22.66 30.04 -9.13
CA GLU A 28 -23.28 31.16 -8.40
C GLU A 28 -22.60 31.44 -7.04
N LYS A 29 -21.76 30.51 -6.53
CA LYS A 29 -20.85 30.70 -5.40
C LYS A 29 -19.38 30.82 -5.82
N ASN A 30 -19.04 31.71 -6.77
CA ASN A 30 -17.66 32.16 -7.07
C ASN A 30 -16.64 31.13 -7.55
N ILE A 31 -16.77 30.62 -8.77
CA ILE A 31 -15.67 30.01 -9.50
C ILE A 31 -15.47 30.78 -10.79
N ASP A 32 -14.64 31.76 -10.84
CA ASP A 32 -13.79 32.11 -11.98
C ASP A 32 -12.93 33.37 -11.75
N THR A 33 -12.07 33.29 -10.75
CA THR A 33 -10.91 34.21 -10.74
C THR A 33 -9.76 33.47 -10.07
N THR A 34 -8.59 33.54 -10.64
CA THR A 34 -7.31 33.15 -10.02
C THR A 34 -7.08 33.83 -8.66
N ILE A 35 -7.93 34.81 -8.31
CA ILE A 35 -7.88 35.59 -7.09
C ILE A 35 -9.29 35.63 -6.46
N LYS A 36 -9.49 34.92 -5.34
CA LYS A 36 -10.73 34.99 -4.56
C LYS A 36 -10.63 36.11 -3.54
N ALA A 37 -11.60 37.03 -3.55
CA ALA A 37 -11.73 38.08 -2.53
C ALA A 37 -12.64 37.54 -1.42
N VAL A 38 -12.14 37.42 -0.21
CA VAL A 38 -12.89 36.93 0.96
C VAL A 38 -12.71 37.89 2.14
N SER A 39 -13.77 38.19 2.86
CA SER A 39 -13.66 38.92 4.13
C SER A 39 -12.93 38.07 5.17
N PHE A 40 -12.07 38.70 5.99
CA PHE A 40 -11.39 37.98 7.06
C PHE A 40 -12.34 37.26 8.01
N ASN A 41 -13.54 37.81 8.23
CA ASN A 41 -14.55 37.23 9.10
C ASN A 41 -15.18 35.95 8.52
N ASP A 42 -15.19 35.82 7.18
CA ASP A 42 -15.82 34.71 6.45
C ASP A 42 -14.79 33.66 5.99
N LEU A 43 -13.53 33.77 6.44
CA LEU A 43 -12.47 32.83 6.14
C LEU A 43 -12.69 31.53 6.94
N GLU A 44 -13.07 30.45 6.23
CA GLU A 44 -13.17 29.10 6.78
C GLU A 44 -12.55 28.09 5.85
N GLU A 45 -13.35 27.45 5.00
CA GLU A 45 -12.89 26.55 3.97
C GLU A 45 -12.94 27.26 2.61
N LEU A 46 -11.83 27.23 1.88
CA LEU A 46 -11.71 27.84 0.58
C LEU A 46 -11.43 26.79 -0.48
N TYR A 47 -12.24 26.74 -1.52
CA TYR A 47 -12.12 25.80 -2.63
C TYR A 47 -11.54 26.49 -3.83
N TYR A 48 -10.50 25.90 -4.45
CA TYR A 48 -9.85 26.42 -5.63
C TYR A 48 -9.58 25.33 -6.67
N ALA A 49 -9.77 25.70 -7.95
CA ALA A 49 -9.39 24.83 -9.07
C ALA A 49 -7.86 24.81 -9.29
N SER A 50 -7.16 25.88 -8.93
CA SER A 50 -5.69 25.99 -9.08
C SER A 50 -4.96 25.24 -7.96
N GLU A 51 -3.84 24.60 -8.30
CA GLU A 51 -2.94 23.97 -7.33
C GLU A 51 -2.29 24.97 -6.38
N TYR A 52 -2.03 26.19 -6.87
CA TYR A 52 -1.42 27.29 -6.10
C TYR A 52 -2.31 28.54 -6.24
N PRO A 53 -3.43 28.61 -5.48
CA PRO A 53 -4.32 29.74 -5.57
C PRO A 53 -3.74 31.01 -5.00
N ASP A 54 -4.18 32.15 -5.56
CA ASP A 54 -3.95 33.46 -4.98
C ASP A 54 -5.20 33.86 -4.18
N LEU A 55 -4.99 34.33 -2.93
CA LEU A 55 -6.04 34.75 -2.04
C LEU A 55 -5.96 36.25 -1.78
N LYS A 56 -7.05 36.95 -2.09
CA LYS A 56 -7.24 38.34 -1.69
C LYS A 56 -8.09 38.39 -0.42
N ILE A 57 -7.53 38.93 0.66
CA ILE A 57 -8.24 39.08 1.92
C ILE A 57 -8.59 40.56 2.11
N THR A 58 -9.86 40.84 2.33
CA THR A 58 -10.37 42.14 2.75
C THR A 58 -10.60 42.10 4.25
N PHE A 59 -10.12 43.15 4.93
CA PHE A 59 -10.26 43.28 6.38
C PHE A 59 -11.23 44.42 6.70
N ASP A 60 -12.27 44.10 7.40
CA ASP A 60 -13.21 45.09 7.94
C ASP A 60 -12.77 45.48 9.37
N THR A 61 -11.60 46.14 9.45
CA THR A 61 -11.02 46.55 10.74
C THR A 61 -10.73 48.03 10.75
N LEU A 62 -11.08 48.69 11.87
CA LEU A 62 -10.76 50.10 12.14
C LEU A 62 -9.27 50.34 12.46
N TYR A 63 -8.47 49.30 12.55
CA TYR A 63 -7.11 49.38 13.02
C TYR A 63 -6.11 48.66 12.11
N ASP A 64 -4.87 49.16 12.05
CA ASP A 64 -3.76 48.54 11.33
C ASP A 64 -3.15 47.40 12.15
N TYR A 65 -3.34 46.17 11.70
CA TYR A 65 -2.68 44.98 12.27
C TYR A 65 -1.56 44.50 11.36
N GLN A 66 -0.47 44.02 11.95
CA GLN A 66 0.53 43.25 11.22
C GLN A 66 0.01 41.84 10.94
N ILE A 67 0.14 41.39 9.70
CA ILE A 67 -0.39 40.11 9.23
C ILE A 67 0.74 39.07 9.24
N TYR A 68 0.48 37.97 9.91
CA TYR A 68 1.31 36.78 9.92
C TYR A 68 0.58 35.65 9.19
N PHE A 69 1.27 34.95 8.30
CA PHE A 69 0.77 33.76 7.63
C PHE A 69 1.67 32.58 8.01
N ASP A 70 1.09 31.52 8.58
CA ASP A 70 1.81 30.35 9.11
C ASP A 70 2.98 30.77 10.04
N GLY A 71 2.73 31.71 10.91
CA GLY A 71 3.70 32.24 11.86
C GLY A 71 4.76 33.18 11.29
N LYS A 72 4.82 33.36 9.97
CA LYS A 72 5.76 34.27 9.29
C LYS A 72 5.13 35.64 9.08
N ASN A 73 5.86 36.72 9.43
CA ASN A 73 5.42 38.09 9.15
C ASN A 73 5.41 38.33 7.64
N THR A 74 4.26 38.72 7.10
CA THR A 74 4.10 39.00 5.66
C THR A 74 4.60 40.40 5.27
N GLY A 75 4.89 41.26 6.24
CA GLY A 75 5.21 42.68 6.00
C GLY A 75 4.01 43.55 5.59
N LEU A 76 2.80 42.98 5.62
CA LEU A 76 1.56 43.62 5.19
C LEU A 76 0.73 44.10 6.38
N LEU A 77 -0.10 45.13 6.17
CA LEU A 77 -1.01 45.70 7.17
C LEU A 77 -2.46 45.48 6.74
N SER A 78 -3.36 45.31 7.74
CA SER A 78 -4.78 45.02 7.52
C SER A 78 -5.63 46.21 7.05
N ASN A 79 -5.04 47.42 6.89
CA ASN A 79 -5.72 48.61 6.37
C ASN A 79 -5.90 48.63 4.85
N ARG A 80 -5.40 47.59 4.16
CA ARG A 80 -5.48 47.43 2.72
C ARG A 80 -5.84 46.00 2.36
N ASP A 81 -6.35 45.81 1.15
CA ASP A 81 -6.51 44.47 0.59
C ASP A 81 -5.16 43.73 0.55
N VAL A 82 -5.11 42.57 1.13
CA VAL A 82 -3.90 41.76 1.22
C VAL A 82 -3.97 40.64 0.21
N TYR A 83 -2.92 40.51 -0.61
CA TYR A 83 -2.79 39.47 -1.61
C TYR A 83 -1.75 38.47 -1.16
N LEU A 84 -2.20 37.25 -0.83
CA LEU A 84 -1.34 36.10 -0.59
C LEU A 84 -1.26 35.30 -1.88
N LYS A 85 -0.04 35.15 -2.44
CA LYS A 85 0.16 34.51 -3.74
C LYS A 85 0.73 33.10 -3.58
N LYS A 86 0.34 32.20 -4.48
CA LYS A 86 0.84 30.84 -4.60
C LYS A 86 0.74 30.07 -3.29
N LEU A 87 -0.43 30.10 -2.67
CA LEU A 87 -0.70 29.34 -1.45
C LEU A 87 -0.68 27.84 -1.76
N LYS A 88 -0.15 27.06 -0.86
CA LYS A 88 -0.26 25.59 -0.93
C LYS A 88 -1.63 25.17 -0.46
N ARG A 89 -2.10 23.99 -0.89
CA ARG A 89 -3.29 23.35 -0.33
C ARG A 89 -2.97 22.86 1.10
N GLY A 90 -3.95 22.86 1.97
CA GLY A 90 -3.82 22.42 3.36
C GLY A 90 -4.32 23.44 4.37
N ASP A 91 -4.02 23.17 5.63
CA ASP A 91 -4.37 24.05 6.74
C ASP A 91 -3.35 25.19 6.88
N HIS A 92 -3.85 26.39 6.96
CA HIS A 92 -3.05 27.61 7.12
C HIS A 92 -3.58 28.42 8.28
N ASN A 93 -2.69 29.18 8.93
CA ASN A 93 -3.06 30.09 10.02
C ASN A 93 -2.76 31.53 9.64
N ILE A 94 -3.77 32.40 9.75
CA ILE A 94 -3.63 33.84 9.61
C ILE A 94 -3.76 34.48 10.96
N THR A 95 -2.71 35.17 11.42
CA THR A 95 -2.69 35.87 12.70
C THR A 95 -2.49 37.36 12.48
N LEU A 96 -3.40 38.14 13.03
CA LEU A 96 -3.31 39.61 13.10
C LEU A 96 -2.72 40.01 14.43
N LYS A 97 -1.63 40.80 14.41
CA LYS A 97 -0.96 41.28 15.62
C LYS A 97 -0.92 42.80 15.67
N LYS A 98 -1.27 43.37 16.83
CA LYS A 98 -1.16 44.80 17.09
C LYS A 98 -0.69 45.05 18.52
N LYS A 99 0.25 45.95 18.70
CA LYS A 99 0.66 46.43 20.03
C LYS A 99 -0.14 47.68 20.39
N VAL A 100 -0.91 47.62 21.46
CA VAL A 100 -1.66 48.74 22.03
C VAL A 100 -1.28 48.85 23.51
N ASN A 101 -0.73 49.99 23.91
CA ASN A 101 -0.39 50.27 25.33
C ASN A 101 0.42 49.14 26.03
N LYS A 102 1.49 48.63 25.36
CA LYS A 102 2.31 47.50 25.82
C LYS A 102 1.61 46.14 25.89
N LYS A 103 0.35 46.01 25.53
CA LYS A 103 -0.35 44.73 25.37
C LYS A 103 -0.38 44.35 23.90
N GLU A 104 -0.15 43.08 23.61
CA GLU A 104 -0.27 42.53 22.25
C GLU A 104 -1.68 42.00 22.05
N LEU A 105 -2.41 42.57 21.09
CA LEU A 105 -3.68 42.07 20.61
C LEU A 105 -3.41 41.06 19.50
N LEU A 106 -3.95 39.85 19.66
CA LEU A 106 -3.81 38.75 18.71
C LEU A 106 -5.20 38.28 18.27
N ILE A 107 -5.43 38.26 16.97
CA ILE A 107 -6.62 37.62 16.36
C ILE A 107 -6.09 36.57 15.42
N SER A 108 -6.41 35.30 15.66
CA SER A 108 -5.94 34.19 14.84
C SER A 108 -7.09 33.45 14.23
N LYS A 109 -6.98 33.09 12.96
CA LYS A 109 -7.97 32.31 12.23
C LYS A 109 -7.29 31.22 11.41
N ASN A 110 -7.78 30.00 11.52
CA ASN A 110 -7.36 28.90 10.66
C ASN A 110 -8.20 28.91 9.40
N ILE A 111 -7.54 28.72 8.28
CA ILE A 111 -8.19 28.54 6.97
C ILE A 111 -7.74 27.21 6.40
N LYS A 112 -8.64 26.51 5.71
CA LYS A 112 -8.33 25.29 4.98
C LYS A 112 -8.51 25.53 3.49
N ILE A 113 -7.42 25.42 2.72
CA ILE A 113 -7.44 25.53 1.26
C ILE A 113 -7.64 24.13 0.70
N LYS A 114 -8.81 23.88 0.13
CA LYS A 114 -9.20 22.60 -0.45
C LYS A 114 -9.19 22.66 -1.99
N PRO A 115 -9.02 21.52 -2.68
CA PRO A 115 -9.32 21.43 -4.11
C PRO A 115 -10.80 21.75 -4.36
N SER A 116 -11.17 22.00 -5.61
CA SER A 116 -12.59 22.10 -6.00
C SER A 116 -13.34 20.86 -5.48
N PRO A 117 -14.60 21.00 -5.03
CA PRO A 117 -15.38 19.86 -4.56
C PRO A 117 -15.38 18.77 -5.64
N PRO A 118 -15.24 17.50 -5.25
CA PRO A 118 -15.25 16.40 -6.19
C PRO A 118 -16.63 16.28 -6.85
N TRP A 119 -16.69 15.61 -8.00
CA TRP A 119 -17.99 15.34 -8.64
C TRP A 119 -18.86 14.42 -7.78
N PHE A 120 -18.21 13.51 -7.04
CA PHE A 120 -18.88 12.55 -6.15
C PHE A 120 -18.17 12.56 -4.78
N ASP A 121 -18.93 12.90 -3.74
CA ASP A 121 -18.52 12.96 -2.33
C ASP A 121 -19.19 11.90 -1.47
N ASN A 122 -20.31 11.33 -1.93
CA ASN A 122 -21.04 10.30 -1.21
C ASN A 122 -20.30 8.96 -1.22
N ASP A 123 -19.98 8.40 -0.06
CA ASP A 123 -19.22 7.14 0.10
C ASP A 123 -19.83 5.95 -0.63
N ALA A 124 -21.14 5.81 -0.68
CA ALA A 124 -21.77 4.71 -1.41
C ALA A 124 -21.54 4.84 -2.92
N THR A 125 -21.58 6.07 -3.46
CA THR A 125 -21.30 6.36 -4.87
C THR A 125 -19.82 6.15 -5.16
N VAL A 126 -18.92 6.65 -4.31
CA VAL A 126 -17.46 6.46 -4.43
C VAL A 126 -17.11 4.98 -4.39
N LEU A 127 -17.67 4.20 -3.45
CA LEU A 127 -17.47 2.75 -3.40
C LEU A 127 -17.94 2.08 -4.71
N GLY A 128 -19.11 2.47 -5.23
CA GLY A 128 -19.61 1.97 -6.51
C GLY A 128 -18.63 2.24 -7.66
N ILE A 129 -18.07 3.45 -7.73
CA ILE A 129 -17.04 3.83 -8.72
C ILE A 129 -15.77 3.00 -8.56
N LEU A 130 -15.28 2.81 -7.33
CA LEU A 130 -14.11 1.98 -7.06
C LEU A 130 -14.35 0.52 -7.45
N MET A 131 -15.51 -0.04 -7.14
CA MET A 131 -15.87 -1.41 -7.49
C MET A 131 -16.00 -1.61 -9.01
N ILE A 132 -16.54 -0.63 -9.75
CA ILE A 132 -16.59 -0.71 -11.22
C ILE A 132 -15.17 -0.56 -11.82
N ALA A 133 -14.29 0.22 -11.23
CA ALA A 133 -12.89 0.29 -11.63
C ALA A 133 -12.20 -1.08 -11.48
N LEU A 134 -12.36 -1.74 -10.32
CA LEU A 134 -11.86 -3.11 -10.11
C LEU A 134 -12.47 -4.10 -11.12
N PHE A 135 -13.78 -4.03 -11.34
CA PHE A 135 -14.47 -4.88 -12.34
C PHE A 135 -13.84 -4.71 -13.73
N ILE A 136 -13.61 -3.47 -14.19
CA ILE A 136 -13.00 -3.19 -15.49
C ILE A 136 -11.59 -3.77 -15.57
N VAL A 137 -10.76 -3.59 -14.53
CA VAL A 137 -9.40 -4.13 -14.46
C VAL A 137 -9.44 -5.66 -14.60
N PHE A 138 -10.21 -6.36 -13.78
CA PHE A 138 -10.26 -7.82 -13.82
C PHE A 138 -10.94 -8.36 -15.08
N ARG A 139 -11.94 -7.66 -15.63
CA ARG A 139 -12.60 -8.02 -16.89
C ARG A 139 -11.65 -7.92 -18.08
N THR A 140 -10.80 -6.89 -18.10
CA THR A 140 -9.80 -6.69 -19.14
C THR A 140 -8.58 -7.58 -18.95
N TYR A 141 -8.13 -7.80 -17.71
CA TYR A 141 -7.06 -8.73 -17.36
C TYR A 141 -7.35 -10.16 -17.80
N ASN A 142 -8.58 -10.65 -17.58
CA ASN A 142 -9.02 -11.99 -17.99
C ASN A 142 -9.51 -12.05 -19.45
N SER A 143 -9.29 -11.00 -20.24
CA SER A 143 -9.74 -10.97 -21.64
C SER A 143 -8.82 -11.74 -22.56
N GLU A 144 -9.39 -12.57 -23.45
CA GLU A 144 -8.66 -13.30 -24.49
C GLU A 144 -8.12 -12.41 -25.63
N ARG A 145 -8.49 -11.11 -25.66
CA ARG A 145 -8.08 -10.20 -26.73
C ARG A 145 -6.59 -9.92 -26.68
N SER A 146 -5.91 -10.03 -27.83
CA SER A 146 -4.47 -9.83 -27.98
C SER A 146 -3.97 -8.50 -27.42
N TYR A 147 -4.74 -7.40 -27.56
CA TYR A 147 -4.40 -6.08 -27.03
C TYR A 147 -4.25 -6.11 -25.49
N PHE A 148 -5.25 -6.63 -24.77
CA PHE A 148 -5.21 -6.70 -23.31
C PHE A 148 -4.14 -7.66 -22.81
N LYS A 149 -3.95 -8.81 -23.50
CA LYS A 149 -2.86 -9.74 -23.17
C LYS A 149 -1.48 -9.08 -23.29
N LYS A 150 -1.26 -8.25 -24.33
CA LYS A 150 -0.01 -7.51 -24.50
C LYS A 150 0.15 -6.43 -23.43
N PHE A 151 -0.92 -5.68 -23.14
CA PHE A 151 -0.91 -4.64 -22.11
C PHE A 151 -0.56 -5.21 -20.73
N TYR A 152 -1.27 -6.24 -20.28
CA TYR A 152 -1.04 -6.84 -18.95
C TYR A 152 0.21 -7.70 -18.83
N LYS A 153 0.93 -7.93 -19.92
CA LYS A 153 2.31 -8.46 -19.85
C LYS A 153 3.32 -7.43 -19.34
N VAL A 154 3.03 -6.14 -19.51
CA VAL A 154 3.91 -5.03 -19.11
C VAL A 154 3.38 -4.33 -17.85
N VAL A 155 2.06 -4.14 -17.76
CA VAL A 155 1.41 -3.41 -16.68
C VAL A 155 0.64 -4.40 -15.79
N PRO A 156 1.08 -4.70 -14.57
CA PRO A 156 0.37 -5.62 -13.67
C PRO A 156 -1.05 -5.12 -13.33
N ALA A 157 -2.01 -6.04 -13.22
CA ALA A 157 -3.38 -5.71 -12.85
C ALA A 157 -3.47 -5.00 -11.49
N LEU A 158 -2.63 -5.41 -10.53
CA LEU A 158 -2.56 -4.77 -9.21
C LEU A 158 -2.21 -3.27 -9.32
N LEU A 159 -1.25 -2.90 -10.19
CA LEU A 159 -0.89 -1.50 -10.42
C LEU A 159 -2.09 -0.71 -10.95
N MET A 160 -2.89 -1.29 -11.85
CA MET A 160 -4.10 -0.64 -12.37
C MET A 160 -5.18 -0.47 -11.31
N CYS A 161 -5.26 -1.37 -10.31
CA CYS A 161 -6.18 -1.25 -9.18
C CYS A 161 -5.82 -0.07 -8.24
N TYR A 162 -4.56 0.34 -8.20
CA TYR A 162 -4.13 1.59 -7.55
C TYR A 162 -4.29 2.80 -8.47
N PHE A 163 -3.82 2.68 -9.72
CA PHE A 163 -3.67 3.80 -10.64
C PHE A 163 -5.00 4.39 -11.12
N ILE A 164 -6.03 3.55 -11.40
CA ILE A 164 -7.33 4.07 -11.85
C ILE A 164 -7.99 4.92 -10.75
N PRO A 165 -8.13 4.46 -9.49
CA PRO A 165 -8.61 5.30 -8.41
C PRO A 165 -7.76 6.57 -8.18
N ALA A 166 -6.42 6.46 -8.29
CA ALA A 166 -5.53 7.61 -8.20
C ALA A 166 -5.82 8.66 -9.27
N ALA A 167 -5.99 8.23 -10.52
CA ALA A 167 -6.35 9.13 -11.62
C ALA A 167 -7.72 9.78 -11.38
N LEU A 168 -8.72 9.03 -10.91
CA LEU A 168 -10.04 9.58 -10.58
C LEU A 168 -9.96 10.65 -9.49
N ASN A 169 -9.11 10.47 -8.48
CA ASN A 169 -8.84 11.47 -7.44
C ASN A 169 -8.09 12.68 -8.01
N SER A 170 -7.01 12.47 -8.76
CA SER A 170 -6.21 13.56 -9.36
C SER A 170 -7.02 14.42 -10.34
N PHE A 171 -8.05 13.85 -11.00
CA PHE A 171 -8.98 14.59 -11.85
C PHE A 171 -10.18 15.20 -11.10
N GLY A 172 -10.24 15.09 -9.78
CA GLY A 172 -11.32 15.63 -8.96
C GLY A 172 -12.68 14.95 -9.17
N ILE A 173 -12.71 13.72 -9.73
CA ILE A 173 -13.95 12.94 -9.89
C ILE A 173 -14.43 12.42 -8.55
N ILE A 174 -13.50 11.94 -7.72
CA ILE A 174 -13.71 11.50 -6.35
C ILE A 174 -12.69 12.21 -5.45
N SER A 175 -12.90 12.21 -4.12
CA SER A 175 -11.94 12.76 -3.17
C SER A 175 -11.68 11.79 -2.03
N SER A 176 -10.40 11.61 -1.71
CA SER A 176 -9.97 10.84 -0.54
C SER A 176 -10.12 11.61 0.78
N GLU A 177 -10.19 12.93 0.72
CA GLU A 177 -10.32 13.78 1.92
C GLU A 177 -11.75 13.77 2.47
N GLU A 178 -12.75 13.62 1.58
CA GLU A 178 -14.17 13.62 1.96
C GLU A 178 -14.72 12.21 2.23
N SER A 179 -13.93 11.14 1.98
CA SER A 179 -14.38 9.75 2.05
C SER A 179 -13.77 8.99 3.24
N GLU A 180 -14.63 8.32 4.01
CA GLU A 180 -14.26 7.41 5.11
C GLU A 180 -13.97 5.97 4.64
N LEU A 181 -14.08 5.67 3.34
CA LEU A 181 -13.92 4.32 2.79
C LEU A 181 -12.54 3.72 3.08
N TYR A 182 -11.49 4.54 3.08
CA TYR A 182 -10.15 4.06 3.42
C TYR A 182 -10.05 3.67 4.90
N PHE A 183 -10.66 4.43 5.81
CA PHE A 183 -10.70 4.09 7.23
C PHE A 183 -11.40 2.74 7.42
N ILE A 184 -12.57 2.55 6.82
CA ILE A 184 -13.32 1.29 6.89
C ILE A 184 -12.49 0.13 6.31
N ALA A 185 -11.89 0.32 5.13
CA ALA A 185 -11.11 -0.72 4.50
C ALA A 185 -9.86 -1.09 5.31
N SER A 186 -9.13 -0.12 5.85
CA SER A 186 -7.91 -0.37 6.62
C SER A 186 -8.19 -0.98 7.99
N ARG A 187 -9.30 -0.63 8.65
CA ARG A 187 -9.61 -1.10 10.01
C ARG A 187 -10.40 -2.42 10.06
N TYR A 188 -11.18 -2.74 9.03
CA TYR A 188 -12.01 -3.94 9.01
C TYR A 188 -11.61 -4.93 7.92
N LEU A 189 -11.41 -4.47 6.68
CA LEU A 189 -11.13 -5.38 5.56
C LEU A 189 -9.67 -5.86 5.55
N LEU A 190 -8.70 -5.03 5.93
CA LEU A 190 -7.31 -5.45 6.03
C LEU A 190 -7.11 -6.56 7.06
N PRO A 191 -7.53 -6.41 8.34
CA PRO A 191 -7.40 -7.50 9.31
C PRO A 191 -8.18 -8.75 8.89
N ALA A 192 -9.39 -8.62 8.32
CA ALA A 192 -10.13 -9.75 7.78
C ALA A 192 -9.38 -10.45 6.63
N SER A 193 -8.76 -9.68 5.74
CA SER A 193 -7.90 -10.21 4.67
C SER A 193 -6.71 -10.99 5.23
N LEU A 194 -5.99 -10.44 6.22
CA LEU A 194 -4.87 -11.11 6.87
C LEU A 194 -5.29 -12.44 7.52
N ILE A 195 -6.42 -12.46 8.25
CA ILE A 195 -6.95 -13.67 8.86
C ILE A 195 -7.25 -14.73 7.78
N LEU A 196 -7.99 -14.38 6.73
CA LEU A 196 -8.38 -15.32 5.67
C LEU A 196 -7.19 -15.84 4.87
N LEU A 197 -6.21 -14.99 4.57
CA LEU A 197 -5.01 -15.38 3.85
C LEU A 197 -4.12 -16.29 4.71
N CYS A 198 -3.95 -15.98 5.99
CA CYS A 198 -3.17 -16.83 6.91
C CYS A 198 -3.89 -18.13 7.27
N LEU A 199 -5.22 -18.14 7.36
CA LEU A 199 -6.02 -19.33 7.60
C LEU A 199 -5.82 -20.41 6.51
N SER A 200 -5.51 -20.01 5.28
CA SER A 200 -5.28 -20.92 4.16
C SER A 200 -3.94 -21.67 4.23
N ILE A 201 -3.07 -21.39 5.21
CA ILE A 201 -1.77 -22.03 5.36
C ILE A 201 -1.93 -23.54 5.65
N ASP A 202 -1.41 -24.39 4.76
CA ASP A 202 -1.36 -25.85 4.95
C ASP A 202 0.05 -26.31 5.39
N ILE A 203 0.32 -26.28 6.70
CA ILE A 203 1.62 -26.67 7.24
C ILE A 203 2.02 -28.12 6.88
N PRO A 204 1.11 -29.13 6.95
CA PRO A 204 1.42 -30.49 6.47
C PRO A 204 1.81 -30.54 4.99
N ALA A 205 1.12 -29.78 4.11
CA ALA A 205 1.46 -29.73 2.70
C ALA A 205 2.82 -29.05 2.49
N ILE A 206 3.10 -27.95 3.19
CA ILE A 206 4.39 -27.23 3.13
C ILE A 206 5.54 -28.16 3.58
N LYS A 207 5.38 -28.91 4.66
CA LYS A 207 6.39 -29.89 5.11
C LYS A 207 6.69 -30.95 4.05
N ARG A 208 5.68 -31.34 3.25
CA ARG A 208 5.86 -32.32 2.14
C ARG A 208 6.69 -31.79 0.97
N LEU A 209 6.84 -30.45 0.83
CA LEU A 209 7.70 -29.84 -0.19
C LEU A 209 9.20 -30.16 0.01
N GLY A 210 9.56 -30.56 1.24
CA GLY A 210 10.92 -30.90 1.60
C GLY A 210 11.74 -29.72 2.14
N SER A 211 12.83 -30.06 2.82
CA SER A 211 13.65 -29.08 3.54
C SER A 211 14.24 -27.98 2.64
N LYS A 212 14.68 -28.32 1.42
CA LYS A 212 15.29 -27.34 0.49
C LYS A 212 14.30 -26.24 0.08
N ALA A 213 13.03 -26.57 -0.16
CA ALA A 213 12.00 -25.59 -0.46
C ALA A 213 11.81 -24.59 0.69
N ILE A 214 11.68 -25.12 1.91
CA ILE A 214 11.47 -24.33 3.11
C ILE A 214 12.70 -23.46 3.43
N ILE A 215 13.90 -24.03 3.37
CA ILE A 215 15.16 -23.30 3.61
C ILE A 215 15.30 -22.17 2.59
N MET A 216 15.03 -22.41 1.31
CA MET A 216 15.14 -21.38 0.27
C MET A 216 14.07 -20.28 0.42
N PHE A 217 12.87 -20.63 0.89
CA PHE A 217 11.86 -19.63 1.22
C PHE A 217 12.31 -18.71 2.37
N PHE A 218 12.80 -19.29 3.48
CA PHE A 218 13.30 -18.46 4.61
C PHE A 218 14.60 -17.72 4.26
N ALA A 219 15.46 -18.30 3.44
CA ALA A 219 16.63 -17.61 2.92
C ALA A 219 16.22 -16.39 2.06
N ALA A 220 15.13 -16.51 1.29
CA ALA A 220 14.56 -15.37 0.57
C ALA A 220 14.09 -14.27 1.52
N THR A 221 13.36 -14.63 2.57
CA THR A 221 12.95 -13.69 3.63
C THR A 221 14.16 -12.99 4.27
N VAL A 222 15.19 -13.75 4.67
CA VAL A 222 16.41 -13.21 5.28
C VAL A 222 17.15 -12.28 4.30
N GLY A 223 17.24 -12.67 3.03
CA GLY A 223 17.85 -11.84 1.98
C GLY A 223 17.14 -10.49 1.78
N ILE A 224 15.81 -10.45 1.97
CA ILE A 224 15.05 -9.18 1.96
C ILE A 224 15.31 -8.39 3.22
N VAL A 225 15.23 -9.03 4.41
CA VAL A 225 15.42 -8.38 5.71
C VAL A 225 16.79 -7.71 5.82
N LEU A 226 17.84 -8.36 5.32
CA LEU A 226 19.21 -7.81 5.33
C LEU A 226 19.47 -6.85 4.18
N GLY A 227 18.85 -7.10 3.02
CA GLY A 227 19.06 -6.33 1.80
C GLY A 227 18.55 -4.89 1.88
N GLY A 228 17.41 -4.66 2.56
CA GLY A 228 16.83 -3.32 2.72
C GLY A 228 17.75 -2.36 3.46
N PRO A 229 18.15 -2.67 4.71
CA PRO A 229 19.09 -1.84 5.46
C PRO A 229 20.42 -1.64 4.73
N PHE A 230 20.96 -2.70 4.10
CA PHE A 230 22.20 -2.61 3.33
C PHE A 230 22.06 -1.67 2.12
N ALA A 231 20.95 -1.78 1.36
CA ALA A 231 20.70 -0.91 0.21
C ALA A 231 20.55 0.56 0.62
N LEU A 232 19.81 0.81 1.71
CA LEU A 232 19.65 2.16 2.28
C LEU A 232 21.00 2.74 2.72
N TRP A 233 21.79 1.95 3.46
CA TRP A 233 23.13 2.34 3.88
C TRP A 233 24.05 2.64 2.67
N LEU A 234 24.05 1.80 1.65
CA LEU A 234 24.92 1.98 0.48
C LEU A 234 24.57 3.25 -0.30
N VAL A 235 23.26 3.55 -0.48
CA VAL A 235 22.84 4.77 -1.18
C VAL A 235 23.08 6.00 -0.32
N SER A 236 23.03 5.89 1.01
CA SER A 236 23.34 7.01 1.91
C SER A 236 24.80 7.49 1.83
N LEU A 237 25.72 6.64 1.38
CA LEU A 237 27.11 7.06 1.13
C LEU A 237 27.23 8.06 -0.02
N ILE A 238 26.25 8.07 -0.95
CA ILE A 238 26.21 8.96 -2.12
C ILE A 238 25.27 10.14 -1.84
N SER A 239 24.17 9.89 -1.18
CA SER A 239 23.14 10.88 -0.83
C SER A 239 22.71 10.69 0.62
N PRO A 240 23.35 11.38 1.59
CA PRO A 240 23.01 11.27 3.01
C PRO A 240 21.55 11.63 3.32
N ASP A 241 20.93 12.48 2.50
CA ASP A 241 19.54 12.93 2.66
C ASP A 241 18.51 11.78 2.56
N VAL A 242 18.91 10.59 2.07
CA VAL A 242 18.04 9.41 2.08
C VAL A 242 17.84 8.82 3.48
N LEU A 243 18.67 9.22 4.45
CA LEU A 243 18.52 8.85 5.85
C LEU A 243 17.55 9.81 6.55
N ASN A 244 16.27 9.71 6.21
CA ASN A 244 15.22 10.51 6.83
C ASN A 244 13.99 9.66 7.15
N ASP A 245 13.08 10.21 7.96
CA ASP A 245 11.90 9.52 8.46
C ASP A 245 10.95 9.06 7.34
N GLU A 246 10.78 9.85 6.30
CA GLU A 246 9.88 9.51 5.20
C GLU A 246 10.38 8.32 4.38
N ILE A 247 11.67 8.26 4.08
CA ILE A 247 12.22 7.21 3.20
C ILE A 247 12.19 5.84 3.88
N TRP A 248 12.66 5.70 5.14
CA TRP A 248 12.61 4.38 5.78
C TRP A 248 11.16 3.92 6.04
N ARG A 249 10.20 4.85 6.30
CA ARG A 249 8.78 4.52 6.40
C ARG A 249 8.25 4.00 5.08
N GLY A 250 8.59 4.64 3.96
CA GLY A 250 8.26 4.16 2.63
C GLY A 250 8.87 2.79 2.34
N LEU A 251 10.16 2.60 2.59
CA LEU A 251 10.86 1.32 2.40
C LEU A 251 10.28 0.19 3.27
N SER A 252 9.70 0.51 4.44
CA SER A 252 9.01 -0.49 5.27
C SER A 252 7.86 -1.16 4.52
N THR A 253 7.17 -0.40 3.66
CA THR A 253 6.06 -0.92 2.85
C THR A 253 6.56 -1.89 1.78
N VAL A 254 7.72 -1.62 1.17
CA VAL A 254 8.37 -2.53 0.23
C VAL A 254 8.82 -3.82 0.93
N ALA A 255 9.38 -3.71 2.16
CA ALA A 255 9.69 -4.90 2.97
C ALA A 255 8.44 -5.76 3.22
N GLY A 256 7.31 -5.13 3.56
CA GLY A 256 6.01 -5.80 3.73
C GLY A 256 5.56 -6.51 2.47
N SER A 257 5.62 -5.82 1.32
CA SER A 257 5.27 -6.37 0.02
C SER A 257 6.15 -7.55 -0.38
N TRP A 258 7.47 -7.40 -0.26
CA TRP A 258 8.45 -8.39 -0.72
C TRP A 258 8.60 -9.61 0.20
N ILE A 259 8.06 -9.59 1.41
CA ILE A 259 8.06 -10.77 2.29
C ILE A 259 6.67 -11.40 2.35
N GLY A 260 5.62 -10.58 2.40
CA GLY A 260 4.26 -11.03 2.70
C GLY A 260 3.17 -10.54 1.75
N GLY A 261 3.55 -9.85 0.65
CA GLY A 261 2.60 -9.37 -0.35
C GLY A 261 1.79 -8.13 0.07
N GLY A 262 0.82 -7.73 -0.76
CA GLY A 262 0.11 -6.44 -0.66
C GLY A 262 -0.61 -6.17 0.66
N ALA A 263 -1.12 -7.21 1.35
CA ALA A 263 -1.74 -7.03 2.67
C ALA A 263 -0.73 -6.56 3.71
N ASN A 264 0.48 -7.15 3.71
CA ASN A 264 1.57 -6.73 4.58
C ASN A 264 2.14 -5.36 4.17
N GLN A 265 2.15 -5.04 2.87
CA GLN A 265 2.52 -3.71 2.38
C GLN A 265 1.61 -2.62 2.96
N ALA A 266 0.29 -2.81 2.86
CA ALA A 266 -0.70 -1.90 3.43
C ALA A 266 -0.60 -1.81 4.96
N ALA A 267 -0.36 -2.95 5.62
CA ALA A 267 -0.16 -3.00 7.07
C ALA A 267 1.07 -2.17 7.51
N MET A 268 2.21 -2.29 6.79
CA MET A 268 3.41 -1.51 7.10
C MET A 268 3.20 0.00 6.89
N LYS A 269 2.45 0.41 5.86
CA LYS A 269 2.07 1.81 5.66
C LYS A 269 1.42 2.38 6.92
N GLU A 270 0.41 1.68 7.44
CA GLU A 270 -0.35 2.13 8.60
C GLU A 270 0.47 2.06 9.91
N ILE A 271 1.21 0.96 10.12
CA ILE A 271 2.03 0.75 11.33
C ILE A 271 3.08 1.86 11.48
N TYR A 272 3.75 2.22 10.39
CA TYR A 272 4.86 3.17 10.42
C TYR A 272 4.48 4.57 9.95
N GLY A 273 3.24 4.77 9.49
CA GLY A 273 2.71 6.07 9.08
C GLY A 273 3.46 6.65 7.88
N ALA A 274 3.73 5.83 6.84
CA ALA A 274 4.25 6.35 5.59
C ALA A 274 3.21 7.26 4.93
N SER A 275 3.63 8.44 4.45
CA SER A 275 2.73 9.37 3.77
C SER A 275 2.14 8.75 2.50
N ASP A 276 0.97 9.21 2.09
CA ASP A 276 0.31 8.71 0.88
C ASP A 276 1.18 8.93 -0.37
N GLN A 277 1.90 10.05 -0.41
CA GLN A 277 2.85 10.37 -1.46
C GLN A 277 4.03 9.39 -1.49
N MET A 278 4.69 9.15 -0.35
CA MET A 278 5.81 8.21 -0.27
C MET A 278 5.34 6.79 -0.58
N PHE A 279 4.17 6.38 -0.08
CA PHE A 279 3.59 5.08 -0.37
C PHE A 279 3.33 4.89 -1.87
N SER A 280 2.82 5.91 -2.56
CA SER A 280 2.60 5.92 -4.01
C SER A 280 3.90 5.68 -4.78
N ALA A 281 4.97 6.39 -4.41
CA ALA A 281 6.30 6.19 -4.98
C ALA A 281 6.81 4.77 -4.75
N MET A 282 6.62 4.23 -3.54
CA MET A 282 7.06 2.87 -3.19
C MET A 282 6.29 1.78 -3.93
N ILE A 283 4.98 1.96 -4.21
CA ILE A 283 4.22 1.01 -5.05
C ILE A 283 4.85 0.91 -6.44
N ILE A 284 5.25 2.03 -7.04
CA ILE A 284 5.87 2.03 -8.37
C ILE A 284 7.23 1.35 -8.34
N VAL A 285 8.06 1.66 -7.33
CA VAL A 285 9.36 1.01 -7.13
C VAL A 285 9.18 -0.49 -6.94
N ASP A 286 8.28 -0.89 -6.05
CA ASP A 286 7.97 -2.30 -5.76
C ASP A 286 7.56 -3.05 -7.05
N VAL A 287 6.53 -2.57 -7.73
CA VAL A 287 5.99 -3.21 -8.93
C VAL A 287 7.03 -3.28 -10.04
N PHE A 288 7.78 -2.20 -10.28
CA PHE A 288 8.81 -2.16 -11.33
C PHE A 288 9.94 -3.15 -11.03
N VAL A 289 10.51 -3.09 -9.83
CA VAL A 289 11.67 -3.91 -9.45
C VAL A 289 11.28 -5.39 -9.36
N ALA A 290 10.12 -5.71 -8.75
CA ALA A 290 9.65 -7.08 -8.63
C ALA A 290 9.38 -7.74 -10.00
N ASN A 291 8.78 -7.00 -10.95
CA ASN A 291 8.52 -7.54 -12.30
C ASN A 291 9.80 -7.68 -13.14
N LEU A 292 10.72 -6.72 -13.01
CA LEU A 292 12.04 -6.83 -13.63
C LEU A 292 12.76 -8.09 -13.11
N PHE A 293 12.75 -8.30 -11.82
CA PHE A 293 13.38 -9.45 -11.18
C PHE A 293 12.69 -10.77 -11.57
N MET A 294 11.36 -10.83 -11.59
CA MET A 294 10.61 -11.98 -12.10
C MET A 294 11.01 -12.33 -13.53
N SER A 295 11.17 -11.31 -14.38
CA SER A 295 11.60 -11.52 -15.78
C SER A 295 13.00 -12.14 -15.86
N ILE A 296 13.93 -11.72 -14.98
CA ILE A 296 15.27 -12.30 -14.87
C ILE A 296 15.18 -13.77 -14.42
N LEU A 297 14.33 -14.09 -13.45
CA LEU A 297 14.14 -15.47 -12.98
C LEU A 297 13.54 -16.36 -14.09
N LEU A 298 12.53 -15.88 -14.82
CA LEU A 298 11.92 -16.60 -15.94
C LEU A 298 12.94 -16.84 -17.07
N PHE A 299 13.77 -15.83 -17.39
CA PHE A 299 14.88 -16.00 -18.32
C PHE A 299 15.88 -17.06 -17.84
N GLY A 300 16.18 -17.10 -16.54
CA GLY A 300 17.04 -18.10 -15.90
C GLY A 300 16.56 -19.53 -16.06
N ILE A 301 15.24 -19.77 -16.25
CA ILE A 301 14.67 -21.12 -16.49
C ILE A 301 15.30 -21.75 -17.76
N GLY A 302 15.52 -20.96 -18.81
CA GLY A 302 16.21 -21.41 -20.03
C GLY A 302 17.63 -21.91 -19.79
N TYR A 303 18.23 -21.48 -18.69
CA TYR A 303 19.60 -21.88 -18.28
C TYR A 303 19.61 -22.84 -17.08
N ASN A 304 18.46 -23.41 -16.71
CA ASN A 304 18.29 -24.25 -15.52
C ASN A 304 19.38 -25.33 -15.38
N LYS A 305 19.69 -26.08 -16.46
CA LYS A 305 20.73 -27.13 -16.43
C LYS A 305 22.12 -26.57 -16.09
N LYS A 306 22.47 -25.37 -16.59
CA LYS A 306 23.77 -24.73 -16.29
C LYS A 306 23.81 -24.24 -14.83
N LEU A 307 22.72 -23.64 -14.36
CA LEU A 307 22.57 -23.15 -12.98
C LEU A 307 22.58 -24.31 -11.97
N ASN A 308 21.87 -25.42 -12.24
CA ASN A 308 21.91 -26.61 -11.40
C ASN A 308 23.30 -27.25 -11.32
N ARG A 309 24.03 -27.29 -12.44
CA ARG A 309 25.44 -27.71 -12.44
C ARG A 309 26.31 -26.77 -11.60
N PHE A 310 26.10 -25.46 -11.71
CA PHE A 310 26.81 -24.47 -10.88
C PHE A 310 26.52 -24.66 -9.38
N PHE A 311 25.26 -24.91 -9.00
CA PHE A 311 24.87 -25.20 -7.60
C PHE A 311 25.25 -26.60 -7.15
N LYS A 312 25.72 -27.50 -8.04
CA LYS A 312 25.90 -28.92 -7.77
C LYS A 312 24.62 -29.60 -7.27
N ALA A 313 23.48 -29.17 -7.80
CA ALA A 313 22.17 -29.61 -7.39
C ALA A 313 21.76 -30.91 -8.08
N ASP A 314 20.98 -31.73 -7.39
CA ASP A 314 20.37 -32.92 -7.92
C ASP A 314 18.98 -32.61 -8.47
N ASP A 315 18.76 -32.89 -9.76
CA ASP A 315 17.48 -32.65 -10.44
C ASP A 315 16.39 -33.67 -10.04
N SER A 316 16.74 -34.83 -9.45
CA SER A 316 15.80 -35.87 -9.02
C SER A 316 14.80 -35.35 -7.96
N ALA A 317 15.21 -34.39 -7.14
CA ALA A 317 14.35 -33.78 -6.13
C ALA A 317 13.14 -33.06 -6.74
N ILE A 318 13.27 -32.49 -7.94
CA ILE A 318 12.18 -31.79 -8.64
C ILE A 318 11.22 -32.81 -9.25
N GLU A 319 11.72 -33.88 -9.87
CA GLU A 319 10.87 -34.95 -10.42
C GLU A 319 10.04 -35.65 -9.32
N ASN A 320 10.64 -35.91 -8.15
CA ASN A 320 9.93 -36.45 -6.99
C ASN A 320 8.87 -35.46 -6.46
N LEU A 321 9.14 -34.16 -6.48
CA LEU A 321 8.18 -33.13 -6.09
C LEU A 321 7.03 -33.05 -7.09
N LYS A 322 7.31 -33.15 -8.38
CA LYS A 322 6.32 -33.12 -9.45
C LYS A 322 5.32 -34.26 -9.30
N SER A 323 5.78 -35.51 -9.14
CA SER A 323 4.91 -36.68 -8.95
C SER A 323 4.05 -36.59 -7.67
N LYS A 324 4.59 -36.00 -6.58
CA LYS A 324 3.83 -35.72 -5.36
C LYS A 324 2.73 -34.67 -5.57
N MET A 325 2.99 -33.64 -6.37
CA MET A 325 2.00 -32.60 -6.63
C MET A 325 0.90 -33.06 -7.58
N GLU A 326 1.19 -33.91 -8.56
CA GLU A 326 0.21 -34.53 -9.43
C GLU A 326 -0.83 -35.35 -8.62
N SER A 327 -0.40 -36.07 -7.59
CA SER A 327 -1.29 -36.83 -6.69
C SER A 327 -2.10 -35.96 -5.71
N PHE A 328 -1.64 -34.73 -5.42
CA PHE A 328 -2.30 -33.83 -4.47
C PHE A 328 -3.46 -33.03 -5.04
N GLN A 329 -3.42 -32.67 -6.34
CA GLN A 329 -4.44 -31.83 -6.98
C GLN A 329 -5.85 -32.43 -7.02
N SER A 330 -6.02 -33.71 -6.80
CA SER A 330 -7.29 -34.42 -6.98
C SER A 330 -8.30 -34.32 -5.81
N GLY A 331 -7.99 -33.59 -4.70
CA GLY A 331 -8.75 -33.76 -3.46
C GLY A 331 -9.32 -32.53 -2.75
N VAL A 332 -9.04 -31.29 -3.14
CA VAL A 332 -9.21 -30.14 -2.21
C VAL A 332 -10.35 -29.17 -2.52
N THR A 333 -10.87 -29.11 -3.75
CA THR A 333 -11.84 -28.06 -4.12
C THR A 333 -13.28 -28.57 -4.04
N ARG A 334 -14.14 -27.89 -3.28
CA ARG A 334 -15.60 -28.12 -3.25
C ARG A 334 -16.39 -26.86 -3.59
N VAL A 335 -17.63 -27.04 -4.05
CA VAL A 335 -18.53 -25.91 -4.31
C VAL A 335 -18.96 -25.31 -2.97
N ALA A 336 -18.76 -24.00 -2.83
CA ALA A 336 -19.14 -23.25 -1.64
C ALA A 336 -20.68 -23.15 -1.53
N THR A 337 -21.22 -23.46 -0.35
CA THR A 337 -22.62 -23.21 -0.02
C THR A 337 -22.79 -21.84 0.63
N PHE A 338 -24.03 -21.34 0.71
CA PHE A 338 -24.35 -20.11 1.43
C PHE A 338 -23.90 -20.19 2.91
N ASN A 339 -24.14 -21.32 3.57
CA ASN A 339 -23.74 -21.55 4.96
C ASN A 339 -22.21 -21.48 5.13
N ASP A 340 -21.43 -22.04 4.19
CA ASP A 340 -19.97 -21.95 4.23
C ASP A 340 -19.49 -20.49 4.21
N MET A 341 -20.12 -19.66 3.38
CA MET A 341 -19.78 -18.22 3.30
C MET A 341 -20.10 -17.49 4.60
N ILE A 342 -21.29 -17.74 5.19
CA ILE A 342 -21.70 -17.13 6.46
C ILE A 342 -20.79 -17.58 7.59
N TYR A 343 -20.45 -18.88 7.68
CA TYR A 343 -19.56 -19.41 8.73
C TYR A 343 -18.14 -18.84 8.58
N MET A 344 -17.62 -18.77 7.36
CA MET A 344 -16.30 -18.21 7.08
C MET A 344 -16.25 -16.72 7.46
N LEU A 345 -17.23 -15.92 7.03
CA LEU A 345 -17.28 -14.50 7.37
C LEU A 345 -17.52 -14.30 8.87
N GLY A 346 -18.43 -15.07 9.49
CA GLY A 346 -18.73 -14.99 10.92
C GLY A 346 -17.49 -15.22 11.77
N ILE A 347 -16.72 -16.30 11.52
CA ILE A 347 -15.49 -16.57 12.27
C ILE A 347 -14.42 -15.52 11.99
N THR A 348 -14.29 -15.06 10.74
CA THR A 348 -13.31 -14.04 10.38
C THR A 348 -13.57 -12.75 11.13
N PHE A 349 -14.79 -12.20 11.06
CA PHE A 349 -15.11 -10.93 11.73
C PHE A 349 -15.18 -11.06 13.25
N PHE A 350 -15.50 -12.24 13.79
CA PHE A 350 -15.33 -12.51 15.22
C PHE A 350 -13.88 -12.30 15.66
N PHE A 351 -12.91 -12.86 14.93
CA PHE A 351 -11.49 -12.68 15.24
C PHE A 351 -10.97 -11.27 14.91
N VAL A 352 -11.56 -10.57 13.94
CA VAL A 352 -11.30 -9.13 13.75
C VAL A 352 -11.72 -8.36 15.00
N GLY A 353 -12.92 -8.61 15.53
CA GLY A 353 -13.40 -8.01 16.78
C GLY A 353 -12.48 -8.29 17.96
N LEU A 354 -12.02 -9.54 18.12
CA LEU A 354 -11.04 -9.91 19.15
C LEU A 354 -9.69 -9.20 18.95
N ALA A 355 -9.26 -9.01 17.70
CA ALA A 355 -8.02 -8.28 17.40
C ALA A 355 -8.13 -6.80 17.78
N HIS A 356 -9.28 -6.16 17.53
CA HIS A 356 -9.56 -4.80 18.01
C HIS A 356 -9.54 -4.74 19.53
N LEU A 357 -10.29 -5.62 20.21
CA LEU A 357 -10.30 -5.68 21.67
C LEU A 357 -8.89 -5.87 22.26
N GLY A 358 -8.11 -6.78 21.67
CA GLY A 358 -6.72 -6.99 22.08
C GLY A 358 -5.83 -5.78 21.85
N ALA A 359 -6.03 -5.06 20.73
CA ALA A 359 -5.30 -3.84 20.43
C ALA A 359 -5.62 -2.70 21.41
N ASP A 360 -6.90 -2.56 21.80
CA ASP A 360 -7.36 -1.56 22.78
C ASP A 360 -6.80 -1.80 24.18
N ILE A 361 -6.44 -3.06 24.51
CA ILE A 361 -5.81 -3.43 25.79
C ILE A 361 -4.29 -3.28 25.70
N LEU A 362 -3.65 -3.84 24.66
CA LEU A 362 -2.20 -3.94 24.57
C LEU A 362 -1.53 -2.61 24.24
N ALA A 363 -2.13 -1.80 23.38
CA ALA A 363 -1.50 -0.55 22.96
C ALA A 363 -1.30 0.46 24.10
N PRO A 364 -2.30 0.75 24.97
CA PRO A 364 -2.09 1.63 26.13
C PRO A 364 -1.04 1.06 27.10
N MET A 365 -1.12 -0.23 27.45
CA MET A 365 -0.15 -0.88 28.35
C MET A 365 1.30 -0.71 27.86
N ILE A 366 1.52 -0.92 26.57
CA ILE A 366 2.85 -0.79 25.97
C ILE A 366 3.26 0.67 25.88
N SER A 367 2.35 1.58 25.52
CA SER A 367 2.62 3.02 25.44
C SER A 367 3.07 3.58 26.79
N GLU A 368 2.34 3.27 27.87
CA GLU A 368 2.71 3.65 29.24
C GLU A 368 4.09 3.09 29.64
N SER A 369 4.37 1.83 29.28
CA SER A 369 5.66 1.21 29.53
C SER A 369 6.80 1.91 28.78
N LEU A 370 6.56 2.32 27.52
CA LEU A 370 7.55 3.04 26.71
C LEU A 370 7.81 4.46 27.21
N GLU A 371 6.77 5.16 27.69
CA GLU A 371 6.90 6.49 28.30
C GLU A 371 7.72 6.47 29.60
N SER A 372 7.69 5.36 30.34
CA SER A 372 8.48 5.17 31.55
C SER A 372 9.95 4.76 31.31
N MET A 373 10.34 4.50 30.05
CA MET A 373 11.70 4.10 29.71
C MET A 373 12.70 5.27 29.87
N THR A 374 13.78 5.02 30.58
CA THR A 374 14.88 5.99 30.75
C THR A 374 15.76 6.14 29.50
N ASN A 375 15.82 5.09 28.66
CA ASN A 375 16.54 5.11 27.40
C ASN A 375 15.65 5.65 26.28
N LEU A 376 15.78 6.93 25.97
CA LEU A 376 14.99 7.64 24.96
C LEU A 376 15.16 7.06 23.54
N ASP A 377 16.36 6.59 23.19
CA ASP A 377 16.61 6.02 21.86
C ASP A 377 15.91 4.67 21.71
N ALA A 378 15.95 3.82 22.74
CA ALA A 378 15.20 2.58 22.74
C ALA A 378 13.68 2.81 22.70
N ALA A 379 13.17 3.78 23.48
CA ALA A 379 11.76 4.14 23.46
C ALA A 379 11.32 4.65 22.08
N ARG A 380 12.15 5.48 21.41
CA ARG A 380 11.90 5.96 20.05
C ARG A 380 11.86 4.83 19.01
N LEU A 381 12.79 3.86 19.11
CA LEU A 381 12.81 2.68 18.22
C LEU A 381 11.56 1.81 18.39
N LEU A 382 11.06 1.70 19.63
CA LEU A 382 9.94 0.81 19.97
C LEU A 382 8.56 1.52 19.92
N LYS A 383 8.49 2.80 19.58
CA LYS A 383 7.27 3.62 19.60
C LYS A 383 6.08 2.98 18.86
N GLN A 384 6.33 2.29 17.75
CA GLN A 384 5.26 1.62 16.98
C GLN A 384 4.52 0.54 17.76
N PHE A 385 5.16 -0.08 18.77
CA PHE A 385 4.51 -1.10 19.61
C PHE A 385 3.45 -0.51 20.54
N GLY A 386 3.45 0.82 20.78
CA GLY A 386 2.36 1.54 21.45
C GLY A 386 1.16 1.84 20.56
N SER A 387 1.20 1.51 19.26
CA SER A 387 0.11 1.77 18.33
C SER A 387 -0.96 0.68 18.38
N GLY A 388 -2.25 1.07 18.51
CA GLY A 388 -3.37 0.13 18.41
C GLY A 388 -3.42 -0.58 17.05
N PHE A 389 -3.08 0.14 15.98
CA PHE A 389 -3.07 -0.47 14.64
C PHE A 389 -1.98 -1.56 14.49
N PHE A 390 -0.81 -1.38 15.10
CA PHE A 390 0.22 -2.41 15.16
C PHE A 390 -0.34 -3.71 15.74
N TRP A 391 -1.00 -3.64 16.89
CA TRP A 391 -1.56 -4.82 17.55
C TRP A 391 -2.73 -5.43 16.76
N LEU A 392 -3.56 -4.60 16.12
CA LEU A 392 -4.61 -5.07 15.23
C LEU A 392 -4.05 -5.97 14.12
N VAL A 393 -2.99 -5.55 13.44
CA VAL A 393 -2.33 -6.32 12.38
C VAL A 393 -1.67 -7.59 12.92
N VAL A 394 -0.91 -7.47 14.00
CA VAL A 394 -0.20 -8.60 14.63
C VAL A 394 -1.19 -9.66 15.11
N LEU A 395 -2.21 -9.27 15.87
CA LEU A 395 -3.21 -10.19 16.40
C LEU A 395 -4.01 -10.85 15.27
N SER A 396 -4.39 -10.10 14.23
CA SER A 396 -5.08 -10.67 13.06
C SER A 396 -4.23 -11.73 12.37
N THR A 397 -2.94 -11.47 12.19
CA THR A 397 -2.00 -12.45 11.62
C THR A 397 -1.88 -13.68 12.51
N VAL A 398 -1.70 -13.50 13.82
CA VAL A 398 -1.59 -14.60 14.81
C VAL A 398 -2.88 -15.44 14.85
N PHE A 399 -4.04 -14.80 14.86
CA PHE A 399 -5.32 -15.51 14.84
C PHE A 399 -5.52 -16.29 13.54
N GLY A 400 -5.20 -15.69 12.38
CA GLY A 400 -5.27 -16.38 11.09
C GLY A 400 -4.37 -17.62 11.05
N VAL A 401 -3.12 -17.49 11.52
CA VAL A 401 -2.19 -18.62 11.65
C VAL A 401 -2.72 -19.65 12.66
N GLY A 402 -3.22 -19.23 13.82
CA GLY A 402 -3.82 -20.11 14.83
C GLY A 402 -5.00 -20.93 14.26
N LEU A 403 -5.88 -20.26 13.52
CA LEU A 403 -7.01 -20.92 12.84
C LEU A 403 -6.57 -21.94 11.79
N SER A 404 -5.42 -21.75 11.14
CA SER A 404 -4.89 -22.68 10.14
C SER A 404 -4.55 -24.08 10.72
N PHE A 405 -4.33 -24.18 12.04
CA PHE A 405 -4.13 -25.44 12.74
C PHE A 405 -5.44 -26.14 13.17
N THR A 406 -6.59 -25.50 12.90
CA THR A 406 -7.92 -26.02 13.29
C THR A 406 -8.69 -26.53 12.07
N LYS A 407 -9.91 -27.04 12.31
CA LYS A 407 -10.85 -27.44 11.24
C LYS A 407 -11.25 -26.27 10.32
N TYR A 408 -11.09 -25.02 10.76
CA TYR A 408 -11.43 -23.84 9.97
C TYR A 408 -10.52 -23.63 8.75
N ARG A 409 -9.33 -24.26 8.72
CA ARG A 409 -8.51 -24.32 7.51
C ARG A 409 -9.28 -24.87 6.29
N ASN A 410 -10.26 -25.73 6.51
CA ASN A 410 -11.08 -26.30 5.44
C ASN A 410 -11.89 -25.24 4.68
N PHE A 411 -12.01 -24.02 5.20
CA PHE A 411 -12.59 -22.89 4.44
C PHE A 411 -11.75 -22.49 3.23
N GLU A 412 -10.48 -22.89 3.15
CA GLU A 412 -9.71 -22.72 1.91
C GLU A 412 -10.37 -23.49 0.74
N GLY A 413 -10.91 -24.68 0.98
CA GLY A 413 -11.65 -25.46 -0.03
C GLY A 413 -12.89 -24.74 -0.60
N VAL A 414 -13.44 -23.77 0.11
CA VAL A 414 -14.58 -22.94 -0.32
C VAL A 414 -14.18 -21.50 -0.65
N GLY A 415 -12.88 -21.17 -0.63
CA GLY A 415 -12.33 -19.94 -1.16
C GLY A 415 -11.96 -18.88 -0.13
N ALA A 416 -11.46 -19.26 1.05
CA ALA A 416 -11.02 -18.30 2.06
C ALA A 416 -9.98 -17.31 1.52
N SER A 417 -8.92 -17.79 0.86
CA SER A 417 -7.91 -16.91 0.24
C SER A 417 -8.47 -16.02 -0.87
N LYS A 418 -9.47 -16.51 -1.63
CA LYS A 418 -10.15 -15.71 -2.65
C LYS A 418 -10.92 -14.55 -2.02
N MET A 419 -11.66 -14.82 -0.93
CA MET A 419 -12.39 -13.78 -0.20
C MET A 419 -11.44 -12.78 0.47
N GLY A 420 -10.35 -13.26 1.08
CA GLY A 420 -9.28 -12.40 1.60
C GLY A 420 -8.69 -11.49 0.52
N SER A 421 -8.50 -12.01 -0.69
CA SER A 421 -8.04 -11.22 -1.83
C SER A 421 -9.07 -10.18 -2.26
N VAL A 422 -10.37 -10.48 -2.25
CA VAL A 422 -11.43 -9.48 -2.54
C VAL A 422 -11.34 -8.32 -1.55
N PHE A 423 -11.25 -8.59 -0.25
CA PHE A 423 -11.10 -7.55 0.76
C PHE A 423 -9.82 -6.72 0.56
N LEU A 424 -8.71 -7.39 0.22
CA LEU A 424 -7.47 -6.71 -0.11
C LEU A 424 -7.61 -5.80 -1.33
N TYR A 425 -8.27 -6.22 -2.41
CA TYR A 425 -8.42 -5.37 -3.61
C TYR A 425 -9.34 -4.17 -3.37
N VAL A 426 -10.36 -4.31 -2.52
CA VAL A 426 -11.17 -3.15 -2.09
C VAL A 426 -10.28 -2.15 -1.33
N LEU A 427 -9.47 -2.62 -0.38
CA LEU A 427 -8.51 -1.76 0.32
C LEU A 427 -7.53 -1.11 -0.67
N VAL A 428 -6.97 -1.87 -1.63
CA VAL A 428 -6.06 -1.37 -2.66
C VAL A 428 -6.68 -0.21 -3.44
N ALA A 429 -7.96 -0.33 -3.83
CA ALA A 429 -8.66 0.73 -4.54
C ALA A 429 -8.84 2.00 -3.67
N THR A 430 -9.16 1.84 -2.38
CA THR A 430 -9.26 2.98 -1.45
C THR A 430 -7.89 3.63 -1.16
N ILE A 431 -6.81 2.85 -1.13
CA ILE A 431 -5.45 3.40 -1.04
C ILE A 431 -5.11 4.18 -2.33
N GLY A 432 -5.41 3.60 -3.50
CA GLY A 432 -5.21 4.26 -4.78
C GLY A 432 -5.90 5.63 -4.85
N MET A 433 -7.09 5.74 -4.28
CA MET A 433 -7.82 7.01 -4.17
C MET A 433 -7.04 8.09 -3.37
N LYS A 434 -6.17 7.68 -2.43
CA LYS A 434 -5.32 8.61 -1.66
C LYS A 434 -4.05 9.05 -2.38
N MET A 435 -3.75 8.47 -3.53
CA MET A 435 -2.56 8.80 -4.32
C MET A 435 -2.83 10.00 -5.23
N ASP A 436 -1.84 10.89 -5.36
CA ASP A 436 -1.83 11.95 -6.36
C ASP A 436 -0.74 11.67 -7.42
N VAL A 437 -1.19 11.40 -8.65
CA VAL A 437 -0.29 11.07 -9.77
C VAL A 437 0.55 12.28 -10.19
N MET A 438 0.00 13.50 -10.10
CA MET A 438 0.71 14.71 -10.49
C MET A 438 1.84 15.05 -9.52
N GLU A 439 1.62 14.86 -8.24
CA GLU A 439 2.63 15.06 -7.20
C GLU A 439 3.79 14.09 -7.34
N LEU A 440 3.51 12.84 -7.72
CA LEU A 440 4.54 11.84 -8.00
C LEU A 440 5.49 12.27 -9.14
N ILE A 441 4.94 12.84 -10.23
CA ILE A 441 5.72 13.32 -11.37
C ILE A 441 6.59 14.53 -10.96
N ALA A 442 6.06 15.42 -10.12
CA ALA A 442 6.77 16.60 -9.64
C ALA A 442 8.01 16.26 -8.79
N ASN A 443 7.99 15.12 -8.07
CA ASN A 443 9.05 14.69 -7.14
C ASN A 443 10.04 13.68 -7.74
N TRP A 444 10.26 13.69 -9.06
CA TRP A 444 11.18 12.78 -9.76
C TRP A 444 12.60 12.75 -9.17
N GLY A 445 13.07 13.87 -8.62
CA GLY A 445 14.40 13.97 -8.01
C GLY A 445 14.64 12.96 -6.86
N VAL A 446 13.63 12.73 -6.03
CA VAL A 446 13.67 11.75 -4.92
C VAL A 446 13.45 10.33 -5.46
N PHE A 447 12.56 10.17 -6.42
CA PHE A 447 12.17 8.87 -6.97
C PHE A 447 13.37 8.05 -7.52
N LYS A 448 14.35 8.70 -8.18
CA LYS A 448 15.54 8.02 -8.70
C LYS A 448 16.36 7.32 -7.60
N PHE A 449 16.46 7.90 -6.39
CA PHE A 449 17.16 7.27 -5.27
C PHE A 449 16.36 6.10 -4.71
N LEU A 450 15.03 6.23 -4.60
CA LEU A 450 14.15 5.15 -4.17
C LEU A 450 14.24 3.95 -5.10
N LEU A 451 14.24 4.18 -6.41
CA LEU A 451 14.42 3.15 -7.42
C LEU A 451 15.81 2.49 -7.30
N SER A 452 16.86 3.27 -7.06
CA SER A 452 18.22 2.75 -6.87
C SER A 452 18.29 1.86 -5.62
N ILE A 453 17.68 2.26 -4.50
CA ILE A 453 17.58 1.44 -3.30
C ILE A 453 16.87 0.12 -3.63
N GLY A 454 15.73 0.16 -4.31
CA GLY A 454 14.99 -1.06 -4.70
C GLY A 454 15.82 -2.01 -5.57
N LEU A 455 16.55 -1.50 -6.56
CA LEU A 455 17.41 -2.30 -7.46
C LEU A 455 18.60 -2.93 -6.72
N ILE A 456 19.24 -2.18 -5.82
CA ILE A 456 20.32 -2.70 -4.98
C ILE A 456 19.76 -3.77 -4.04
N TRP A 457 18.64 -3.50 -3.40
CA TRP A 457 17.97 -4.41 -2.47
C TRP A 457 17.66 -5.77 -3.10
N ILE A 458 16.99 -5.76 -4.25
CA ILE A 458 16.67 -7.03 -4.95
C ILE A 458 17.91 -7.75 -5.45
N THR A 459 18.98 -7.02 -5.79
CA THR A 459 20.26 -7.60 -6.18
C THR A 459 20.93 -8.30 -5.00
N VAL A 460 20.96 -7.67 -3.82
CA VAL A 460 21.49 -8.28 -2.59
C VAL A 460 20.69 -9.54 -2.23
N HIS A 461 19.36 -9.46 -2.30
CA HIS A 461 18.47 -10.60 -2.11
C HIS A 461 18.82 -11.76 -3.07
N ALA A 462 18.96 -11.48 -4.35
CA ALA A 462 19.30 -12.49 -5.35
C ALA A 462 20.67 -13.13 -5.09
N LEU A 463 21.69 -12.33 -4.80
CA LEU A 463 23.04 -12.81 -4.47
C LEU A 463 23.03 -13.69 -3.22
N PHE A 464 22.32 -13.27 -2.18
CA PHE A 464 22.16 -14.05 -0.95
C PHE A 464 21.54 -15.42 -1.25
N LEU A 465 20.46 -15.46 -2.04
CA LEU A 465 19.84 -16.71 -2.45
C LEU A 465 20.77 -17.62 -3.26
N PHE A 466 21.57 -17.05 -4.17
CA PHE A 466 22.55 -17.82 -4.94
C PHE A 466 23.62 -18.45 -4.03
N VAL A 467 24.09 -17.72 -3.02
CA VAL A 467 25.05 -18.25 -2.03
C VAL A 467 24.41 -19.41 -1.25
N VAL A 468 23.20 -19.22 -0.70
CA VAL A 468 22.52 -20.27 0.07
C VAL A 468 22.25 -21.49 -0.81
N ALA A 469 21.75 -21.30 -2.04
CA ALA A 469 21.50 -22.39 -2.98
C ALA A 469 22.76 -23.21 -3.27
N LYS A 470 23.92 -22.53 -3.41
CA LYS A 470 25.21 -23.18 -3.61
C LYS A 470 25.63 -24.00 -2.41
N LEU A 471 25.44 -23.49 -1.20
CA LEU A 471 25.79 -24.15 0.06
C LEU A 471 24.97 -25.44 0.28
N ILE A 472 23.65 -25.36 0.09
CA ILE A 472 22.74 -26.49 0.33
C ILE A 472 22.52 -27.36 -0.92
N LYS A 473 23.18 -27.02 -2.03
CA LYS A 473 23.02 -27.69 -3.33
C LYS A 473 21.54 -27.75 -3.75
N ALA A 474 20.86 -26.58 -3.66
CA ALA A 474 19.47 -26.47 -4.06
C ALA A 474 19.34 -26.23 -5.56
N PRO A 475 18.42 -26.91 -6.26
CA PRO A 475 18.09 -26.61 -7.64
C PRO A 475 17.61 -25.15 -7.83
N PHE A 476 17.86 -24.59 -9.01
CA PHE A 476 17.44 -23.22 -9.35
C PHE A 476 15.91 -23.02 -9.23
N PHE A 477 15.14 -24.07 -9.40
CA PHE A 477 13.71 -24.08 -9.12
C PHE A 477 13.39 -23.51 -7.74
N TYR A 478 14.07 -23.97 -6.69
CA TYR A 478 13.81 -23.47 -5.32
C TYR A 478 14.32 -22.04 -5.11
N VAL A 479 15.37 -21.61 -5.83
CA VAL A 479 15.80 -20.21 -5.86
C VAL A 479 14.70 -19.33 -6.42
N ALA A 480 14.20 -19.68 -7.61
CA ALA A 480 13.22 -18.89 -8.33
C ALA A 480 11.85 -18.87 -7.59
N VAL A 481 11.36 -20.03 -7.18
CA VAL A 481 10.03 -20.14 -6.54
C VAL A 481 10.06 -19.64 -5.11
N GLY A 482 11.12 -19.95 -4.33
CA GLY A 482 11.29 -19.44 -2.97
C GLY A 482 11.40 -17.92 -2.93
N SER A 483 12.12 -17.33 -3.88
CA SER A 483 12.18 -15.87 -4.03
C SER A 483 10.82 -15.28 -4.40
N GLN A 484 10.16 -15.82 -5.43
CA GLN A 484 8.88 -15.27 -5.89
C GLN A 484 7.72 -15.50 -4.91
N ALA A 485 7.82 -16.54 -4.09
CA ALA A 485 6.87 -16.75 -2.98
C ALA A 485 6.93 -15.61 -1.95
N ASN A 486 8.08 -14.96 -1.80
CA ASN A 486 8.27 -13.74 -1.03
C ASN A 486 7.93 -12.50 -1.89
N VAL A 487 8.74 -12.18 -2.91
CA VAL A 487 8.71 -10.89 -3.63
C VAL A 487 7.41 -10.65 -4.41
N GLY A 488 6.84 -11.70 -5.00
CA GLY A 488 5.61 -11.57 -5.81
C GLY A 488 4.38 -12.25 -5.22
N GLY A 489 4.55 -12.99 -4.12
CA GLY A 489 3.47 -13.65 -3.38
C GLY A 489 2.66 -14.62 -4.24
N ALA A 490 1.38 -14.78 -3.89
CA ALA A 490 0.47 -15.71 -4.55
C ALA A 490 0.13 -15.35 -6.00
N ALA A 491 0.43 -14.14 -6.44
CA ALA A 491 0.17 -13.72 -7.83
C ALA A 491 1.24 -14.25 -8.80
N SER A 492 2.51 -14.21 -8.42
CA SER A 492 3.62 -14.53 -9.34
C SER A 492 4.34 -15.85 -9.05
N ALA A 493 4.39 -16.31 -7.80
CA ALA A 493 5.06 -17.56 -7.47
C ALA A 493 4.50 -18.79 -8.22
N PRO A 494 3.15 -18.95 -8.37
CA PRO A 494 2.60 -20.02 -9.20
C PRO A 494 2.98 -19.93 -10.68
N ILE A 495 3.10 -18.71 -11.21
CA ILE A 495 3.50 -18.47 -12.61
C ILE A 495 4.93 -18.95 -12.81
N VAL A 496 5.83 -18.55 -11.92
CA VAL A 496 7.25 -18.97 -12.01
C VAL A 496 7.39 -20.47 -11.78
N ALA A 497 6.69 -21.06 -10.81
CA ALA A 497 6.70 -22.51 -10.59
C ALA A 497 6.13 -23.27 -11.80
N GLY A 498 5.00 -22.80 -12.35
CA GLY A 498 4.35 -23.36 -13.53
C GLY A 498 5.19 -23.28 -14.81
N ALA A 499 6.09 -22.28 -14.90
CA ALA A 499 7.01 -22.14 -16.03
C ALA A 499 8.09 -23.22 -16.06
N PHE A 500 8.42 -23.86 -14.92
CA PHE A 500 9.24 -25.09 -14.89
C PHE A 500 8.41 -26.32 -15.27
N SER A 501 7.22 -26.47 -14.69
CA SER A 501 6.21 -27.46 -15.04
C SER A 501 4.83 -27.03 -14.51
N PRO A 502 3.75 -27.14 -15.31
CA PRO A 502 2.40 -26.78 -14.85
C PRO A 502 1.99 -27.48 -13.54
N SER A 503 2.42 -28.72 -13.31
CA SER A 503 2.14 -29.49 -12.08
C SER A 503 2.81 -28.91 -10.83
N LEU A 504 3.82 -28.04 -10.98
CA LEU A 504 4.53 -27.40 -9.87
C LEU A 504 3.92 -26.06 -9.45
N ALA A 505 2.94 -25.50 -10.17
CA ALA A 505 2.29 -24.26 -9.80
C ALA A 505 1.75 -24.24 -8.35
N PRO A 506 1.16 -25.33 -7.80
CA PRO A 506 0.73 -25.38 -6.40
C PRO A 506 1.84 -25.19 -5.37
N VAL A 507 3.10 -25.54 -5.72
CA VAL A 507 4.26 -25.30 -4.83
C VAL A 507 4.46 -23.81 -4.61
N GLY A 508 4.32 -23.01 -5.68
CA GLY A 508 4.38 -21.55 -5.60
C GLY A 508 3.27 -20.98 -4.69
N VAL A 509 2.04 -21.51 -4.82
CA VAL A 509 0.93 -21.09 -3.96
C VAL A 509 1.22 -21.39 -2.50
N LEU A 510 1.62 -22.63 -2.17
CA LEU A 510 1.87 -23.07 -0.80
C LEU A 510 2.97 -22.25 -0.11
N LEU A 511 4.05 -21.94 -0.81
CA LEU A 511 5.13 -21.10 -0.27
C LEU A 511 4.70 -19.64 -0.13
N ALA A 512 3.94 -19.11 -1.10
CA ALA A 512 3.46 -17.73 -1.05
C ALA A 512 2.50 -17.48 0.12
N VAL A 513 1.63 -18.45 0.42
CA VAL A 513 0.71 -18.35 1.57
C VAL A 513 1.47 -18.32 2.90
N LEU A 514 2.60 -19.05 3.01
CA LEU A 514 3.49 -18.95 4.17
C LEU A 514 4.04 -17.52 4.33
N GLY A 515 4.28 -16.82 3.22
CA GLY A 515 4.72 -15.42 3.21
C GLY A 515 3.76 -14.47 3.95
N TYR A 516 2.46 -14.70 3.89
CA TYR A 516 1.51 -13.86 4.62
C TYR A 516 1.75 -13.85 6.13
N ALA A 517 2.08 -14.99 6.71
CA ALA A 517 2.37 -15.11 8.14
C ALA A 517 3.74 -14.51 8.52
N VAL A 518 4.75 -14.73 7.67
CA VAL A 518 6.13 -14.28 7.94
C VAL A 518 6.31 -12.81 7.62
N GLY A 519 5.50 -12.27 6.68
CA GLY A 519 5.64 -10.95 6.11
C GLY A 519 5.58 -9.83 7.14
N THR A 520 4.59 -9.85 8.03
CA THR A 520 4.45 -8.84 9.09
C THR A 520 5.71 -8.79 9.97
N PHE A 521 6.15 -9.94 10.48
CA PHE A 521 7.30 -10.00 11.41
C PHE A 521 8.63 -9.69 10.71
N GLY A 522 8.84 -10.24 9.52
CA GLY A 522 10.05 -9.98 8.73
C GLY A 522 10.16 -8.50 8.33
N ALA A 523 9.07 -7.88 7.93
CA ALA A 523 9.04 -6.47 7.57
C ALA A 523 9.30 -5.56 8.79
N ILE A 524 8.76 -5.90 9.97
CA ILE A 524 9.03 -5.18 11.21
C ILE A 524 10.53 -5.20 11.54
N ILE A 525 11.15 -6.38 11.50
CA ILE A 525 12.60 -6.53 11.76
C ILE A 525 13.41 -5.70 10.76
N CYS A 526 13.13 -5.82 9.46
CA CYS A 526 13.78 -5.04 8.41
C CYS A 526 13.66 -3.54 8.66
N THR A 527 12.46 -3.09 9.05
CA THR A 527 12.17 -1.68 9.29
C THR A 527 12.89 -1.14 10.51
N ILE A 528 12.95 -1.90 11.61
CA ILE A 528 13.71 -1.50 12.81
C ILE A 528 15.19 -1.29 12.45
N MET A 529 15.77 -2.16 11.62
CA MET A 529 17.16 -2.01 11.15
C MET A 529 17.32 -0.77 10.25
N MET A 530 16.38 -0.49 9.33
CA MET A 530 16.44 0.72 8.49
C MET A 530 16.25 2.00 9.31
N LYS A 531 15.32 1.98 10.27
CA LYS A 531 15.08 3.10 11.18
C LYS A 531 16.30 3.42 12.03
N SER A 532 17.03 2.41 12.51
CA SER A 532 18.25 2.61 13.31
C SER A 532 19.41 3.23 12.52
N LEU A 533 19.38 3.15 11.18
CA LEU A 533 20.36 3.81 10.31
C LEU A 533 20.01 5.29 10.09
N ALA A 534 18.73 5.64 10.16
CA ALA A 534 18.26 7.01 9.94
C ALA A 534 18.31 7.90 11.21
N GLY A 535 18.60 7.32 12.37
CA GLY A 535 18.78 8.00 13.67
C GLY A 535 17.59 7.79 14.59
#